data_3cd2284a3095c754e3fe4366b14e9fbb
#
_entry.id   3cd2284a3095c754e3fe4366b14e9fbb
#
_cell.length_a   1.000
_cell.length_b   1.000
_cell.length_c   1.000
_cell.angle_alpha   90.00
_cell.angle_beta   90.00
_cell.angle_gamma   90.00
#
_symmetry.space_group_name_H-M   'P 1'
#
loop_
_entity.id
_entity.type
_entity.pdbx_description
1 polymer ?
#
loop_
_entity_poly.entity_id
_entity_poly.type
_entity_poly.pdbx_seq_one_letter_code
_entity_poly.pdbx_strand_id
1 'polypeptide(L)'
;MKIRSTILVFLLFSSFIYAQNNTVETIDWQNPNQLNFDHFKGKPIKSKGVKGEFSTKISWVIKQYPGEVPNYTVYNRMIPSTSWLSMKHKELLQEYQFLFNISELYTRKIRKEILELNKKNIIDKEIYKASILKLISIQSKEKKKFEGVLFNQPDLYKHLNEKYQDSLKIYQKYTL
;
A
#
# COMPACT_ATOMS: atom_id res chain seq x y z
N MET A 1 71.86 -20.34 -19.32
CA MET A 1 70.79 -20.35 -18.30
C MET A 1 69.64 -19.46 -18.86
N LYS A 2 68.55 -20.10 -19.35
CA LYS A 2 67.43 -19.37 -19.96
C LYS A 2 66.31 -19.27 -18.91
N ILE A 3 66.05 -18.07 -18.43
CA ILE A 3 64.93 -17.76 -17.55
C ILE A 3 63.65 -17.68 -18.39
N ARG A 4 62.73 -18.63 -18.22
CA ARG A 4 61.39 -18.56 -18.81
C ARG A 4 60.48 -17.71 -17.91
N SER A 5 60.10 -16.56 -18.43
CA SER A 5 59.13 -15.66 -17.80
C SER A 5 57.73 -16.22 -18.04
N THR A 6 57.09 -16.72 -16.98
CA THR A 6 55.69 -17.17 -17.03
C THR A 6 54.78 -15.98 -16.73
N ILE A 7 54.12 -15.47 -17.73
CA ILE A 7 53.11 -14.42 -17.58
C ILE A 7 51.82 -15.05 -17.07
N LEU A 8 51.47 -14.73 -15.83
CA LEU A 8 50.22 -15.14 -15.20
C LEU A 8 49.13 -14.13 -15.62
N VAL A 9 48.27 -14.54 -16.53
CA VAL A 9 47.12 -13.73 -16.95
C VAL A 9 46.01 -13.91 -15.92
N PHE A 10 45.81 -12.90 -15.03
CA PHE A 10 44.67 -12.82 -14.16
C PHE A 10 43.44 -12.40 -14.96
N LEU A 11 42.58 -13.36 -15.33
CA LEU A 11 41.23 -13.11 -15.82
C LEU A 11 40.37 -12.65 -14.67
N LEU A 12 40.20 -11.34 -14.53
CA LEU A 12 39.20 -10.73 -13.67
C LEU A 12 37.80 -10.97 -14.29
N PHE A 13 37.14 -12.06 -13.87
CA PHE A 13 35.72 -12.25 -14.06
C PHE A 13 34.98 -11.21 -13.20
N SER A 14 34.70 -10.04 -13.76
CA SER A 14 33.75 -9.11 -13.19
C SER A 14 32.34 -9.72 -13.33
N SER A 15 31.92 -10.44 -12.30
CA SER A 15 30.52 -10.86 -12.15
C SER A 15 29.65 -9.61 -12.03
N PHE A 16 29.05 -9.17 -13.13
CA PHE A 16 27.96 -8.22 -13.08
C PHE A 16 26.79 -8.90 -12.38
N ILE A 17 26.68 -8.71 -11.08
CA ILE A 17 25.47 -9.00 -10.32
C ILE A 17 24.44 -7.98 -10.80
N TYR A 18 23.64 -8.35 -11.78
CA TYR A 18 22.39 -7.66 -12.08
C TYR A 18 21.48 -7.87 -10.85
N ALA A 19 21.50 -6.94 -9.92
CA ALA A 19 20.44 -6.80 -8.94
C ALA A 19 19.17 -6.48 -9.75
N GLN A 20 18.38 -7.49 -10.07
CA GLN A 20 17.01 -7.28 -10.55
C GLN A 20 16.26 -6.61 -9.40
N ASN A 21 16.16 -5.29 -9.45
CA ASN A 21 15.18 -4.54 -8.69
C ASN A 21 13.80 -4.99 -9.19
N ASN A 22 13.29 -6.10 -8.64
CA ASN A 22 11.90 -6.49 -8.81
C ASN A 22 11.03 -5.45 -8.09
N THR A 23 10.84 -4.30 -8.74
CA THR A 23 9.86 -3.32 -8.26
C THR A 23 8.50 -3.97 -8.40
N VAL A 24 7.91 -4.34 -7.27
CA VAL A 24 6.56 -4.89 -7.22
C VAL A 24 5.62 -3.85 -7.82
N GLU A 25 4.94 -4.21 -8.92
CA GLU A 25 3.91 -3.35 -9.52
C GLU A 25 2.87 -3.00 -8.46
N THR A 26 2.55 -1.72 -8.36
CA THR A 26 1.54 -1.21 -7.43
C THR A 26 0.61 -0.24 -8.12
N ILE A 27 -0.63 -0.16 -7.64
CA ILE A 27 -1.64 0.81 -8.10
C ILE A 27 -1.93 1.75 -6.94
N ASP A 28 -1.59 3.03 -7.11
CA ASP A 28 -1.91 4.07 -6.14
C ASP A 28 -3.41 4.35 -6.13
N TRP A 29 -3.99 4.62 -4.96
CA TRP A 29 -5.37 5.05 -4.87
C TRP A 29 -5.53 6.45 -5.47
N GLN A 30 -6.50 6.63 -6.36
CA GLN A 30 -6.78 7.89 -7.05
C GLN A 30 -8.22 8.38 -6.83
N ASN A 31 -9.19 7.44 -6.86
CA ASN A 31 -10.60 7.78 -6.70
C ASN A 31 -11.42 6.62 -6.11
N PRO A 32 -12.63 6.89 -5.56
CA PRO A 32 -13.45 5.89 -4.89
C PRO A 32 -14.00 4.75 -5.76
N ASN A 33 -13.88 4.83 -7.09
CA ASN A 33 -14.44 3.86 -8.04
C ASN A 33 -13.39 3.39 -9.06
N GLN A 34 -12.13 3.30 -8.64
CA GLN A 34 -10.98 3.05 -9.50
C GLN A 34 -10.82 1.59 -9.93
N LEU A 35 -11.16 0.63 -9.04
CA LEU A 35 -10.85 -0.76 -9.27
C LEU A 35 -11.67 -1.36 -10.41
N ASN A 36 -11.01 -2.18 -11.22
CA ASN A 36 -11.60 -3.05 -12.23
C ASN A 36 -10.97 -4.45 -12.16
N PHE A 37 -11.52 -5.40 -12.91
CA PHE A 37 -11.09 -6.80 -12.87
C PHE A 37 -9.65 -7.02 -13.35
N ASP A 38 -9.13 -6.17 -14.22
CA ASP A 38 -7.79 -6.31 -14.80
C ASP A 38 -6.67 -5.90 -13.82
N HIS A 39 -7.05 -5.27 -12.71
CA HIS A 39 -6.12 -4.97 -11.62
C HIS A 39 -5.75 -6.22 -10.78
N PHE A 40 -6.51 -7.33 -10.89
CA PHE A 40 -6.32 -8.54 -10.10
C PHE A 40 -5.50 -9.55 -10.90
N LYS A 41 -4.16 -9.52 -10.73
CA LYS A 41 -3.19 -10.31 -11.49
C LYS A 41 -2.66 -11.53 -10.72
N GLY A 42 -3.03 -11.67 -9.46
CA GLY A 42 -2.64 -12.79 -8.61
C GLY A 42 -3.27 -14.11 -9.08
N LYS A 43 -2.60 -15.21 -8.77
CA LYS A 43 -3.12 -16.55 -9.07
C LYS A 43 -4.14 -16.95 -8.00
N PRO A 44 -5.39 -17.34 -8.38
CA PRO A 44 -6.37 -17.82 -7.42
C PRO A 44 -5.87 -19.03 -6.65
N ILE A 45 -6.02 -18.98 -5.33
CA ILE A 45 -5.72 -20.13 -4.47
C ILE A 45 -7.00 -20.98 -4.40
N LYS A 46 -6.88 -22.27 -4.73
CA LYS A 46 -7.99 -23.23 -4.63
C LYS A 46 -8.24 -23.56 -3.15
N SER A 47 -8.90 -22.66 -2.44
CA SER A 47 -9.36 -22.87 -1.07
C SER A 47 -10.88 -22.84 -1.02
N LYS A 48 -11.46 -23.80 -0.28
CA LYS A 48 -12.91 -23.92 -0.17
C LYS A 48 -13.50 -22.66 0.50
N GLY A 49 -14.37 -21.95 -0.22
CA GLY A 49 -15.08 -20.78 0.29
C GLY A 49 -14.37 -19.43 0.10
N VAL A 50 -13.11 -19.39 -0.32
CA VAL A 50 -12.40 -18.14 -0.58
C VAL A 50 -12.71 -17.67 -2.01
N LYS A 51 -13.31 -16.49 -2.14
CA LYS A 51 -13.73 -15.91 -3.43
C LYS A 51 -12.69 -15.02 -4.07
N GLY A 52 -11.72 -14.52 -3.29
CA GLY A 52 -10.66 -13.64 -3.75
C GLY A 52 -9.79 -13.16 -2.61
N GLU A 53 -8.74 -12.43 -2.95
CA GLU A 53 -7.85 -11.76 -2.00
C GLU A 53 -7.56 -10.35 -2.50
N PHE A 54 -7.54 -9.39 -1.61
CA PHE A 54 -7.27 -8.01 -1.91
C PHE A 54 -6.13 -7.47 -1.05
N SER A 55 -4.96 -7.36 -1.66
CA SER A 55 -3.73 -6.91 -1.00
C SER A 55 -3.53 -5.41 -1.16
N THR A 56 -3.49 -4.70 -0.04
CA THR A 56 -3.17 -3.27 0.01
C THR A 56 -2.06 -2.98 0.99
N LYS A 57 -1.30 -1.92 0.74
CA LYS A 57 -0.20 -1.46 1.60
C LYS A 57 -0.24 0.06 1.75
N ILE A 58 -0.22 0.53 3.00
CA ILE A 58 0.16 1.90 3.31
C ILE A 58 1.68 1.91 3.47
N SER A 59 2.35 2.74 2.68
CA SER A 59 3.81 2.87 2.68
C SER A 59 4.21 4.34 2.70
N TRP A 60 5.46 4.65 3.09
CA TRP A 60 5.94 6.02 3.13
C TRP A 60 7.43 6.11 2.77
N VAL A 61 7.79 7.28 2.27
CA VAL A 61 9.17 7.71 2.07
C VAL A 61 9.43 8.86 3.02
N ILE A 62 10.64 8.92 3.59
CA ILE A 62 11.07 9.94 4.53
C ILE A 62 12.28 10.65 3.94
N LYS A 63 12.25 12.00 3.96
CA LYS A 63 13.42 12.86 3.75
C LYS A 63 13.59 13.72 4.98
N GLN A 64 14.78 13.76 5.56
CA GLN A 64 15.07 14.58 6.73
C GLN A 64 16.52 15.03 6.71
N TYR A 65 16.73 16.31 6.90
CA TYR A 65 18.05 16.90 7.14
C TYR A 65 18.30 17.06 8.64
N PRO A 66 19.57 17.12 9.08
CA PRO A 66 19.91 17.31 10.49
C PRO A 66 19.24 18.55 11.09
N GLY A 67 18.53 18.37 12.22
CA GLY A 67 17.83 19.46 12.91
C GLY A 67 16.47 19.87 12.33
N GLU A 68 16.04 19.30 11.20
CA GLU A 68 14.76 19.61 10.58
C GLU A 68 13.68 18.59 10.91
N VAL A 69 12.43 19.01 10.81
CA VAL A 69 11.28 18.08 10.86
C VAL A 69 11.31 17.12 9.67
N PRO A 70 10.95 15.85 9.85
CA PRO A 70 10.95 14.88 8.76
C PRO A 70 9.84 15.18 7.77
N ASN A 71 10.16 15.11 6.47
CA ASN A 71 9.21 15.20 5.38
C ASN A 71 8.77 13.78 4.96
N TYR A 72 7.51 13.45 5.22
CA TYR A 72 6.90 12.17 4.87
C TYR A 72 6.03 12.29 3.63
N THR A 73 6.23 11.39 2.67
CA THR A 73 5.26 11.15 1.58
C THR A 73 4.61 9.79 1.83
N VAL A 74 3.30 9.75 2.05
CA VAL A 74 2.56 8.53 2.41
C VAL A 74 1.66 8.10 1.27
N TYR A 75 1.71 6.83 0.90
CA TYR A 75 1.00 6.22 -0.22
C TYR A 75 0.04 5.14 0.25
N ASN A 76 -1.11 5.05 -0.40
CA ASN A 76 -2.03 3.93 -0.31
C ASN A 76 -2.02 3.15 -1.63
N ARG A 77 -1.57 1.91 -1.60
CA ARG A 77 -1.29 1.10 -2.80
C ARG A 77 -1.96 -0.25 -2.74
N MET A 78 -2.55 -0.65 -3.87
CA MET A 78 -2.91 -2.02 -4.16
C MET A 78 -1.71 -2.75 -4.74
N ILE A 79 -1.59 -4.06 -4.47
CA ILE A 79 -0.57 -4.94 -5.03
C ILE A 79 -1.26 -5.94 -5.97
N PRO A 80 -1.25 -5.70 -7.31
CA PRO A 80 -1.93 -6.55 -8.29
C PRO A 80 -1.51 -8.01 -8.25
N SER A 81 -0.20 -8.29 -8.13
CA SER A 81 0.36 -9.64 -8.19
C SER A 81 -0.07 -10.57 -7.06
N THR A 82 -0.51 -10.02 -5.92
CA THR A 82 -1.02 -10.77 -4.76
C THR A 82 -2.53 -10.60 -4.57
N SER A 83 -3.18 -9.79 -5.41
CA SER A 83 -4.64 -9.62 -5.42
C SER A 83 -5.25 -10.48 -6.52
N TRP A 84 -6.25 -11.29 -6.19
CA TRP A 84 -6.89 -12.19 -7.14
C TRP A 84 -8.39 -12.35 -6.87
N LEU A 85 -9.12 -12.77 -7.88
CA LEU A 85 -10.54 -13.09 -7.85
C LEU A 85 -10.75 -14.49 -8.42
N SER A 86 -11.55 -15.33 -7.76
CA SER A 86 -11.92 -16.65 -8.28
C SER A 86 -12.93 -16.55 -9.42
N MET A 87 -13.68 -15.46 -9.47
CA MET A 87 -14.69 -15.15 -10.48
C MET A 87 -14.91 -13.64 -10.61
N LYS A 88 -15.36 -13.16 -11.75
CA LYS A 88 -15.65 -11.75 -12.02
C LYS A 88 -17.03 -11.36 -11.47
N HIS A 89 -17.14 -11.16 -10.17
CA HIS A 89 -18.34 -10.67 -9.49
C HIS A 89 -18.25 -9.18 -9.20
N LYS A 90 -19.25 -8.42 -9.61
CA LYS A 90 -19.32 -6.96 -9.39
C LYS A 90 -19.37 -6.63 -7.91
N GLU A 91 -20.13 -7.37 -7.13
CA GLU A 91 -20.28 -7.16 -5.68
C GLU A 91 -18.97 -7.39 -4.93
N LEU A 92 -18.17 -8.38 -5.34
CA LEU A 92 -16.85 -8.62 -4.77
C LEU A 92 -15.87 -7.50 -5.12
N LEU A 93 -15.92 -7.00 -6.35
CA LEU A 93 -15.14 -5.85 -6.78
C LEU A 93 -15.52 -4.59 -5.99
N GLN A 94 -16.81 -4.38 -5.72
CA GLN A 94 -17.31 -3.26 -4.90
C GLN A 94 -16.83 -3.37 -3.47
N GLU A 95 -16.84 -4.56 -2.86
CA GLU A 95 -16.28 -4.79 -1.52
C GLU A 95 -14.80 -4.42 -1.48
N TYR A 96 -14.00 -4.86 -2.44
CA TYR A 96 -12.57 -4.56 -2.48
C TYR A 96 -12.29 -3.08 -2.73
N GLN A 97 -13.08 -2.42 -3.57
CA GLN A 97 -13.01 -0.97 -3.71
C GLN A 97 -13.33 -0.26 -2.39
N PHE A 98 -14.33 -0.72 -1.66
CA PHE A 98 -14.67 -0.17 -0.34
C PHE A 98 -13.53 -0.35 0.67
N LEU A 99 -12.89 -1.53 0.71
CA LEU A 99 -11.71 -1.77 1.55
C LEU A 99 -10.52 -0.88 1.15
N PHE A 100 -10.39 -0.55 -0.14
CA PHE A 100 -9.37 0.37 -0.63
C PHE A 100 -9.67 1.82 -0.21
N ASN A 101 -10.94 2.21 -0.22
CA ASN A 101 -11.40 3.52 0.25
C ASN A 101 -11.20 3.68 1.76
N ILE A 102 -11.42 2.63 2.56
CA ILE A 102 -11.04 2.63 4.00
C ILE A 102 -9.54 2.89 4.14
N SER A 103 -8.71 2.18 3.38
CA SER A 103 -7.25 2.38 3.44
C SER A 103 -6.86 3.82 3.10
N GLU A 104 -7.50 4.43 2.09
CA GLU A 104 -7.23 5.84 1.75
C GLU A 104 -7.68 6.81 2.84
N LEU A 105 -8.83 6.60 3.44
CA LEU A 105 -9.28 7.43 4.56
C LEU A 105 -8.25 7.45 5.70
N TYR A 106 -7.69 6.30 6.04
CA TYR A 106 -6.66 6.21 7.07
C TYR A 106 -5.32 6.78 6.60
N THR A 107 -4.98 6.66 5.33
CA THR A 107 -3.80 7.30 4.74
C THR A 107 -3.89 8.81 4.85
N ARG A 108 -5.05 9.41 4.58
CA ARG A 108 -5.29 10.85 4.79
C ARG A 108 -5.24 11.26 6.26
N LYS A 109 -5.75 10.43 7.17
CA LYS A 109 -5.60 10.64 8.63
C LYS A 109 -4.12 10.62 9.05
N ILE A 110 -3.32 9.72 8.49
CA ILE A 110 -1.87 9.67 8.72
C ILE A 110 -1.20 10.96 8.22
N ARG A 111 -1.51 11.40 7.00
CA ARG A 111 -0.95 12.65 6.45
C ARG A 111 -1.34 13.86 7.31
N LYS A 112 -2.58 13.91 7.81
CA LYS A 112 -3.01 14.94 8.77
C LYS A 112 -2.17 14.90 10.04
N GLU A 113 -2.00 13.71 10.66
CA GLU A 113 -1.24 13.55 11.90
C GLU A 113 0.22 14.01 11.73
N ILE A 114 0.86 13.64 10.60
CA ILE A 114 2.20 14.10 10.25
C ILE A 114 2.27 15.62 10.21
N LEU A 115 1.29 16.28 9.56
CA LEU A 115 1.24 17.75 9.50
C LEU A 115 1.07 18.38 10.89
N GLU A 116 0.30 17.78 11.79
CA GLU A 116 0.14 18.29 13.16
C GLU A 116 1.43 18.09 13.98
N LEU A 117 2.16 17.00 13.78
CA LEU A 117 3.49 16.81 14.40
C LEU A 117 4.53 17.83 13.85
N ASN A 118 4.50 18.08 12.53
CA ASN A 118 5.36 19.09 11.91
C ASN A 118 5.11 20.50 12.49
N LYS A 119 3.84 20.88 12.69
CA LYS A 119 3.50 22.17 13.32
C LYS A 119 4.02 22.32 14.75
N LYS A 120 4.20 21.20 15.45
CA LYS A 120 4.81 21.16 16.79
C LYS A 120 6.34 21.10 16.77
N ASN A 121 6.96 21.19 15.58
CA ASN A 121 8.40 21.09 15.37
C ASN A 121 9.01 19.80 15.94
N ILE A 122 8.28 18.67 15.90
CA ILE A 122 8.80 17.38 16.32
C ILE A 122 9.84 16.90 15.30
N ILE A 123 11.06 16.63 15.72
CA ILE A 123 12.16 16.14 14.87
C ILE A 123 12.42 14.64 15.03
N ASP A 124 11.89 14.02 16.09
CA ASP A 124 12.07 12.60 16.38
C ASP A 124 11.16 11.73 15.50
N LYS A 125 11.77 10.94 14.61
CA LYS A 125 11.07 10.02 13.69
C LYS A 125 10.31 8.92 14.39
N GLU A 126 10.71 8.49 15.58
CA GLU A 126 10.01 7.41 16.30
C GLU A 126 8.62 7.86 16.77
N ILE A 127 8.42 9.15 17.08
CA ILE A 127 7.10 9.70 17.40
C ILE A 127 6.16 9.61 16.18
N TYR A 128 6.65 9.98 14.99
CA TYR A 128 5.87 9.84 13.74
C TYR A 128 5.55 8.39 13.45
N LYS A 129 6.54 7.50 13.54
CA LYS A 129 6.37 6.08 13.30
C LYS A 129 5.34 5.45 14.23
N ALA A 130 5.38 5.78 15.52
CA ALA A 130 4.41 5.32 16.50
C ALA A 130 2.98 5.77 16.14
N SER A 131 2.79 7.05 15.79
CA SER A 131 1.50 7.60 15.35
C SER A 131 0.99 6.93 14.07
N ILE A 132 1.87 6.72 13.07
CA ILE A 132 1.55 6.04 11.81
C ILE A 132 1.10 4.60 12.09
N LEU A 133 1.89 3.83 12.84
CA LEU A 133 1.58 2.43 13.14
C LEU A 133 0.29 2.28 13.95
N LYS A 134 -0.01 3.20 14.86
CA LYS A 134 -1.30 3.26 15.58
C LYS A 134 -2.47 3.38 14.60
N LEU A 135 -2.39 4.30 13.65
CA LEU A 135 -3.45 4.51 12.65
C LEU A 135 -3.60 3.32 11.70
N ILE A 136 -2.49 2.68 11.30
CA ILE A 136 -2.50 1.44 10.49
C ILE A 136 -3.17 0.30 11.27
N SER A 137 -2.88 0.15 12.56
CA SER A 137 -3.53 -0.87 13.40
C SER A 137 -5.05 -0.67 13.47
N ILE A 138 -5.52 0.59 13.62
CA ILE A 138 -6.94 0.91 13.60
C ILE A 138 -7.55 0.61 12.23
N GLN A 139 -6.88 0.99 11.14
CA GLN A 139 -7.29 0.71 9.77
C GLN A 139 -7.45 -0.80 9.52
N SER A 140 -6.49 -1.62 9.96
CA SER A 140 -6.55 -3.08 9.82
C SER A 140 -7.76 -3.67 10.54
N LYS A 141 -8.04 -3.22 11.77
CA LYS A 141 -9.22 -3.63 12.53
C LYS A 141 -10.52 -3.24 11.82
N GLU A 142 -10.56 -2.02 11.24
CA GLU A 142 -11.72 -1.52 10.52
C GLU A 142 -11.98 -2.32 9.24
N LYS A 143 -10.95 -2.56 8.42
CA LYS A 143 -11.07 -3.40 7.22
C LYS A 143 -11.60 -4.80 7.55
N LYS A 144 -11.04 -5.44 8.58
CA LYS A 144 -11.41 -6.80 8.99
C LYS A 144 -12.90 -6.95 9.36
N LYS A 145 -13.58 -5.88 9.78
CA LYS A 145 -15.03 -5.91 10.06
C LYS A 145 -15.87 -6.13 8.80
N PHE A 146 -15.37 -5.72 7.64
CA PHE A 146 -16.13 -5.69 6.40
C PHE A 146 -15.64 -6.71 5.36
N GLU A 147 -14.46 -7.28 5.57
CA GLU A 147 -13.87 -8.26 4.67
C GLU A 147 -14.72 -9.55 4.63
N GLY A 148 -15.19 -9.90 3.43
CA GLY A 148 -16.08 -11.05 3.21
C GLY A 148 -17.54 -10.83 3.64
N VAL A 149 -17.90 -9.63 4.10
CA VAL A 149 -19.24 -9.31 4.62
C VAL A 149 -20.11 -8.62 3.57
N LEU A 150 -19.57 -7.61 2.90
CA LEU A 150 -20.36 -6.71 2.04
C LEU A 150 -20.79 -7.36 0.72
N PHE A 151 -20.05 -8.34 0.25
CA PHE A 151 -20.39 -9.11 -0.95
C PHE A 151 -21.82 -9.68 -0.94
N ASN A 152 -22.32 -10.08 0.23
CA ASN A 152 -23.66 -10.65 0.39
C ASN A 152 -24.67 -9.65 0.97
N GLN A 153 -24.30 -8.38 1.17
CA GLN A 153 -25.14 -7.38 1.84
C GLN A 153 -25.12 -6.04 1.06
N PRO A 154 -25.78 -5.96 -0.12
CA PRO A 154 -25.73 -4.80 -0.99
C PRO A 154 -26.28 -3.53 -0.34
N ASP A 155 -27.32 -3.62 0.48
CA ASP A 155 -27.90 -2.45 1.17
C ASP A 155 -26.94 -1.89 2.24
N LEU A 156 -26.30 -2.79 3.01
CA LEU A 156 -25.26 -2.40 3.97
C LEU A 156 -24.08 -1.76 3.25
N TYR A 157 -23.64 -2.35 2.12
CA TYR A 157 -22.58 -1.77 1.29
C TYR A 157 -22.94 -0.35 0.86
N LYS A 158 -24.14 -0.11 0.32
CA LYS A 158 -24.57 1.20 -0.14
C LYS A 158 -24.49 2.25 0.97
N HIS A 159 -25.09 1.96 2.11
CA HIS A 159 -25.10 2.86 3.28
C HIS A 159 -23.68 3.19 3.76
N LEU A 160 -22.83 2.17 3.93
CA LEU A 160 -21.47 2.36 4.38
C LEU A 160 -20.61 3.10 3.36
N ASN A 161 -20.77 2.78 2.07
CA ASN A 161 -20.00 3.44 1.01
C ASN A 161 -20.27 4.94 0.96
N GLU A 162 -21.53 5.37 1.08
CA GLU A 162 -21.92 6.79 1.17
C GLU A 162 -21.22 7.46 2.36
N LYS A 163 -21.30 6.88 3.55
CA LYS A 163 -20.64 7.39 4.76
C LYS A 163 -19.13 7.53 4.62
N TYR A 164 -18.47 6.55 3.99
CA TYR A 164 -17.01 6.59 3.80
C TYR A 164 -16.62 7.59 2.71
N GLN A 165 -17.40 7.74 1.66
CA GLN A 165 -17.17 8.78 0.66
C GLN A 165 -17.28 10.19 1.26
N ASP A 166 -18.25 10.44 2.13
CA ASP A 166 -18.34 11.72 2.85
C ASP A 166 -17.13 11.93 3.77
N SER A 167 -16.70 10.89 4.46
CA SER A 167 -15.46 10.95 5.24
C SER A 167 -14.23 11.27 4.37
N LEU A 168 -14.11 10.71 3.18
CA LEU A 168 -13.04 11.03 2.22
C LEU A 168 -13.09 12.49 1.76
N LYS A 169 -14.29 13.06 1.56
CA LYS A 169 -14.46 14.49 1.23
C LYS A 169 -13.96 15.39 2.38
N ILE A 170 -14.32 15.07 3.65
CA ILE A 170 -13.84 15.82 4.83
C ILE A 170 -12.30 15.87 4.89
N TYR A 171 -11.64 14.77 4.51
CA TYR A 171 -10.18 14.65 4.50
C TYR A 171 -9.56 14.97 3.12
N GLN A 172 -10.29 15.60 2.19
CA GLN A 172 -9.81 15.85 0.82
C GLN A 172 -8.51 16.66 0.77
N LYS A 173 -8.32 17.63 1.65
CA LYS A 173 -7.10 18.47 1.72
C LYS A 173 -5.83 17.68 2.06
N TYR A 174 -5.95 16.44 2.47
CA TYR A 174 -4.82 15.53 2.76
C TYR A 174 -4.63 14.47 1.67
N THR A 175 -5.17 14.68 0.47
CA THR A 175 -4.86 13.87 -0.72
C THR A 175 -3.40 14.11 -1.14
N LEU A 176 -2.75 13.12 -1.77
CA LEU A 176 -1.39 13.23 -2.31
C LEU A 176 -1.42 14.09 -3.57
#